data_7edf3abbb51524796c11bc548d58a2a0
#
_entry.id   7edf3abbb51524796c11bc548d58a2a0
#
_cell.length_a   1.000
_cell.length_b   1.000
_cell.length_c   1.000
_cell.angle_alpha   90.00
_cell.angle_beta   90.00
_cell.angle_gamma   90.00
#
_symmetry.space_group_name_H-M   'P 1'
#
loop_
_entity.id
_entity.type
_entity.pdbx_description
1 polymer ?
#
loop_
_entity_poly.entity_id
_entity_poly.type
_entity_poly.pdbx_seq_one_letter_code
_entity_poly.pdbx_strand_id
1 'polypeptide(L)'
;MVDAHTHLDACGAKDPDSVRAMVDRAEAAGVTRVVTVADDITSARWAAQAATWDERVFAAVAVHPTRTVKFAGAARHALKELAREPRVVAIGETGLDYYWDYSPKDVQQAAFRWHIELSKQVGKPLMIHDRDAHDDVLSILDEEGAPEKVIFHCFSGDAEMAARCIDAGYFLSFAGPVTFRNALSLQEAARIVPERQLLVETDAPFLTPQPYRGRPNEPYCLAYTVRYLAELRGVSVSELASAVNATAERVFGLGHSEQS
;
A
#
# COMPACT_ATOMS: atom_id res chain seq x y z
N MET A 1 -14.13 -5.55 2.92
CA MET A 1 -13.10 -4.47 2.88
C MET A 1 -11.95 -4.90 2.00
N VAL A 2 -11.17 -3.95 1.48
CA VAL A 2 -9.91 -4.21 0.77
C VAL A 2 -8.74 -3.92 1.71
N ASP A 3 -7.80 -4.87 1.85
CA ASP A 3 -6.48 -4.61 2.45
C ASP A 3 -5.59 -4.01 1.36
N ALA A 4 -5.30 -2.71 1.47
CA ALA A 4 -4.63 -1.96 0.41
C ALA A 4 -3.13 -2.31 0.27
N HIS A 5 -2.52 -2.94 1.29
CA HIS A 5 -1.10 -3.29 1.30
C HIS A 5 -0.81 -4.42 2.30
N THR A 6 -0.32 -5.53 1.79
CA THR A 6 0.14 -6.68 2.58
C THR A 6 1.21 -7.45 1.82
N HIS A 7 2.05 -8.23 2.50
CA HIS A 7 3.06 -9.09 1.88
C HIS A 7 2.73 -10.56 2.16
N LEU A 8 1.90 -11.17 1.29
CA LEU A 8 1.45 -12.55 1.49
C LEU A 8 2.59 -13.56 1.51
N ASP A 9 3.63 -13.36 0.69
CA ASP A 9 4.85 -14.17 0.68
C ASP A 9 5.61 -14.09 2.01
N ALA A 10 5.77 -12.88 2.55
CA ALA A 10 6.40 -12.67 3.85
C ALA A 10 5.54 -13.20 5.01
N CYS A 11 4.21 -13.24 4.86
CA CYS A 11 3.29 -13.93 5.78
C CYS A 11 3.41 -15.46 5.70
N GLY A 12 4.20 -15.99 4.75
CA GLY A 12 4.49 -17.40 4.60
C GLY A 12 3.68 -18.13 3.52
N ALA A 13 2.89 -17.41 2.70
CA ALA A 13 2.22 -18.00 1.55
C ALA A 13 3.25 -18.32 0.44
N LYS A 14 3.21 -19.54 -0.10
CA LYS A 14 4.21 -20.02 -1.07
C LYS A 14 3.60 -20.58 -2.36
N ASP A 15 2.35 -20.98 -2.31
CA ASP A 15 1.62 -21.70 -3.34
C ASP A 15 0.12 -21.34 -3.32
N PRO A 16 -0.67 -21.77 -4.33
CA PRO A 16 -2.10 -21.44 -4.39
C PRO A 16 -2.91 -21.83 -3.14
N ASP A 17 -2.57 -22.96 -2.50
CA ASP A 17 -3.34 -23.43 -1.35
C ASP A 17 -3.07 -22.57 -0.11
N SER A 18 -1.82 -22.20 0.13
CA SER A 18 -1.46 -21.30 1.24
C SER A 18 -1.99 -19.87 1.04
N VAL A 19 -2.00 -19.36 -0.19
CA VAL A 19 -2.65 -18.07 -0.52
C VAL A 19 -4.14 -18.15 -0.24
N ARG A 20 -4.84 -19.17 -0.76
CA ARG A 20 -6.27 -19.38 -0.55
C ARG A 20 -6.62 -19.47 0.94
N ALA A 21 -5.88 -20.27 1.71
CA ALA A 21 -6.10 -20.40 3.15
C ALA A 21 -5.94 -19.07 3.91
N MET A 22 -5.04 -18.18 3.45
CA MET A 22 -4.82 -16.87 4.05
C MET A 22 -5.97 -15.90 3.73
N VAL A 23 -6.40 -15.83 2.46
CA VAL A 23 -7.51 -14.95 2.09
C VAL A 23 -8.87 -15.47 2.59
N ASP A 24 -9.04 -16.78 2.80
CA ASP A 24 -10.23 -17.34 3.46
C ASP A 24 -10.35 -16.87 4.92
N ARG A 25 -9.22 -16.82 5.66
CA ARG A 25 -9.19 -16.23 7.01
C ARG A 25 -9.48 -14.74 7.00
N ALA A 26 -8.96 -14.03 5.99
CA ALA A 26 -9.22 -12.60 5.81
C ALA A 26 -10.69 -12.33 5.52
N GLU A 27 -11.30 -13.10 4.62
CA GLU A 27 -12.71 -12.98 4.25
C GLU A 27 -13.64 -13.26 5.43
N ALA A 28 -13.32 -14.27 6.25
CA ALA A 28 -14.06 -14.55 7.49
C ALA A 28 -14.06 -13.37 8.49
N ALA A 29 -13.06 -12.46 8.39
CA ALA A 29 -12.98 -11.21 9.15
C ALA A 29 -13.55 -10.00 8.39
N GLY A 30 -14.15 -10.19 7.20
CA GLY A 30 -14.73 -9.14 6.37
C GLY A 30 -13.74 -8.46 5.42
N VAL A 31 -12.53 -9.00 5.24
CA VAL A 31 -11.54 -8.54 4.27
C VAL A 31 -11.66 -9.38 3.01
N THR A 32 -12.35 -8.84 2.02
CA THR A 32 -12.76 -9.59 0.80
C THR A 32 -11.77 -9.52 -0.33
N ARG A 33 -10.81 -8.62 -0.30
CA ARG A 33 -9.73 -8.48 -1.30
C ARG A 33 -8.47 -7.98 -0.63
N VAL A 34 -7.33 -8.34 -1.21
CA VAL A 34 -6.00 -7.91 -0.75
C VAL A 34 -5.12 -7.49 -1.92
N VAL A 35 -4.27 -6.49 -1.69
CA VAL A 35 -3.19 -6.13 -2.62
C VAL A 35 -1.88 -6.63 -2.02
N THR A 36 -1.30 -7.70 -2.61
CA THR A 36 0.02 -8.19 -2.20
C THR A 36 1.12 -7.38 -2.87
N VAL A 37 2.09 -6.90 -2.09
CA VAL A 37 3.07 -5.91 -2.51
C VAL A 37 4.46 -6.51 -2.54
N ALA A 38 5.27 -6.05 -3.49
CA ALA A 38 6.61 -6.56 -3.73
C ALA A 38 7.69 -5.59 -3.23
N ASP A 39 8.80 -6.16 -2.69
CA ASP A 39 10.00 -5.42 -2.26
C ASP A 39 11.09 -5.37 -3.35
N ASP A 40 11.14 -6.38 -4.21
CA ASP A 40 12.14 -6.54 -5.27
C ASP A 40 11.57 -7.29 -6.48
N ILE A 41 12.40 -7.53 -7.49
CA ILE A 41 11.98 -8.22 -8.73
C ILE A 41 11.54 -9.67 -8.48
N THR A 42 12.10 -10.34 -7.48
CA THR A 42 11.74 -11.74 -7.15
C THR A 42 10.35 -11.78 -6.55
N SER A 43 10.10 -10.96 -5.54
CA SER A 43 8.78 -10.82 -4.93
C SER A 43 7.76 -10.20 -5.89
N ALA A 44 8.18 -9.32 -6.84
CA ALA A 44 7.28 -8.79 -7.87
C ALA A 44 6.75 -9.87 -8.82
N ARG A 45 7.61 -10.80 -9.24
CA ARG A 45 7.19 -11.96 -10.04
C ARG A 45 6.24 -12.87 -9.27
N TRP A 46 6.58 -13.12 -8.01
CA TRP A 46 5.73 -13.92 -7.13
C TRP A 46 4.37 -13.25 -6.89
N ALA A 47 4.32 -11.97 -6.57
CA ALA A 47 3.09 -11.23 -6.32
C ALA A 47 2.16 -11.21 -7.55
N ALA A 48 2.71 -10.92 -8.74
CA ALA A 48 1.97 -10.96 -9.99
C ALA A 48 1.41 -12.36 -10.28
N GLN A 49 2.17 -13.43 -10.00
CA GLN A 49 1.72 -14.80 -10.14
C GLN A 49 0.66 -15.17 -9.09
N ALA A 50 0.88 -14.82 -7.82
CA ALA A 50 -0.06 -15.08 -6.72
C ALA A 50 -1.44 -14.45 -6.98
N ALA A 51 -1.46 -13.27 -7.58
CA ALA A 51 -2.70 -12.60 -7.99
C ALA A 51 -3.49 -13.38 -9.07
N THR A 52 -2.90 -14.37 -9.73
CA THR A 52 -3.61 -15.27 -10.66
C THR A 52 -4.19 -16.51 -9.97
N TRP A 53 -3.82 -16.79 -8.72
CA TRP A 53 -4.22 -18.01 -8.01
C TRP A 53 -5.57 -17.89 -7.30
N ASP A 54 -5.97 -16.65 -6.97
CA ASP A 54 -7.26 -16.38 -6.32
C ASP A 54 -7.79 -15.00 -6.77
N GLU A 55 -9.08 -14.94 -7.08
CA GLU A 55 -9.72 -13.70 -7.58
C GLU A 55 -9.77 -12.55 -6.56
N ARG A 56 -9.60 -12.84 -5.28
CA ARG A 56 -9.55 -11.86 -4.19
C ARG A 56 -8.18 -11.20 -4.05
N VAL A 57 -7.15 -11.73 -4.76
CA VAL A 57 -5.76 -11.26 -4.67
C VAL A 57 -5.42 -10.39 -5.87
N PHE A 58 -4.86 -9.22 -5.61
CA PHE A 58 -4.27 -8.30 -6.58
C PHE A 58 -2.81 -8.06 -6.21
N ALA A 59 -2.03 -7.48 -7.11
CA ALA A 59 -0.61 -7.23 -6.88
C ALA A 59 -0.23 -5.76 -7.07
N ALA A 60 0.76 -5.30 -6.31
CA ALA A 60 1.53 -4.11 -6.61
C ALA A 60 2.99 -4.51 -6.82
N VAL A 61 3.64 -3.91 -7.82
CA VAL A 61 5.00 -4.29 -8.23
C VAL A 61 5.91 -3.07 -8.34
N ALA A 62 7.03 -3.11 -7.64
CA ALA A 62 8.09 -2.10 -7.69
C ALA A 62 9.39 -2.67 -7.09
N VAL A 63 10.32 -1.78 -6.79
CA VAL A 63 11.51 -2.07 -5.99
C VAL A 63 11.55 -1.10 -4.82
N HIS A 64 11.46 -1.65 -3.61
CA HIS A 64 11.52 -0.92 -2.35
C HIS A 64 12.79 -0.06 -2.27
N PRO A 65 12.75 1.17 -1.72
CA PRO A 65 13.90 2.07 -1.65
C PRO A 65 15.18 1.44 -1.09
N THR A 66 15.06 0.56 -0.11
CA THR A 66 16.20 -0.14 0.49
C THR A 66 16.83 -1.23 -0.40
N ARG A 67 16.20 -1.57 -1.55
CA ARG A 67 16.64 -2.61 -2.50
C ARG A 67 17.13 -2.06 -3.84
N THR A 68 17.24 -0.73 -3.99
CA THR A 68 17.46 -0.06 -5.29
C THR A 68 18.87 -0.16 -5.84
N VAL A 69 19.88 -0.56 -5.07
CA VAL A 69 21.30 -0.66 -5.52
C VAL A 69 21.47 -1.48 -6.79
N LYS A 70 20.68 -2.54 -6.99
CA LYS A 70 20.72 -3.41 -8.18
C LYS A 70 19.62 -3.12 -9.19
N PHE A 71 18.88 -2.02 -9.02
CA PHE A 71 17.74 -1.70 -9.86
C PHE A 71 18.16 -1.01 -11.15
N ALA A 72 18.55 -1.80 -12.16
CA ALA A 72 18.96 -1.30 -13.48
C ALA A 72 18.63 -2.34 -14.57
N GLY A 73 18.82 -1.98 -15.83
CA GLY A 73 18.81 -2.87 -16.99
C GLY A 73 17.69 -3.92 -16.99
N ALA A 74 18.05 -5.19 -16.77
CA ALA A 74 17.12 -6.32 -16.80
C ALA A 74 16.03 -6.23 -15.74
N ALA A 75 16.30 -5.66 -14.54
CA ALA A 75 15.31 -5.47 -13.50
C ALA A 75 14.21 -4.47 -13.92
N ARG A 76 14.61 -3.34 -14.54
CA ARG A 76 13.67 -2.35 -15.09
C ARG A 76 12.84 -2.93 -16.23
N HIS A 77 13.44 -3.72 -17.10
CA HIS A 77 12.69 -4.39 -18.19
C HIS A 77 11.65 -5.36 -17.62
N ALA A 78 12.04 -6.23 -16.70
CA ALA A 78 11.12 -7.17 -16.06
C ALA A 78 9.95 -6.46 -15.36
N LEU A 79 10.24 -5.35 -14.65
CA LEU A 79 9.19 -4.61 -13.96
C LEU A 79 8.20 -3.94 -14.92
N LYS A 80 8.67 -3.43 -16.08
CA LYS A 80 7.79 -2.89 -17.12
C LYS A 80 6.81 -3.93 -17.67
N GLU A 81 7.24 -5.17 -17.83
CA GLU A 81 6.36 -6.26 -18.27
C GLU A 81 5.35 -6.63 -17.18
N LEU A 82 5.80 -6.83 -15.93
CA LEU A 82 4.93 -7.13 -14.80
C LEU A 82 3.88 -6.01 -14.56
N ALA A 83 4.29 -4.75 -14.71
CA ALA A 83 3.40 -3.61 -14.53
C ALA A 83 2.20 -3.59 -15.49
N ARG A 84 2.25 -4.32 -16.61
CA ARG A 84 1.16 -4.43 -17.59
C ARG A 84 0.19 -5.56 -17.30
N GLU A 85 0.57 -6.51 -16.43
CA GLU A 85 -0.30 -7.63 -16.08
C GLU A 85 -1.65 -7.13 -15.52
N PRO A 86 -2.78 -7.74 -15.94
CA PRO A 86 -4.12 -7.26 -15.57
C PRO A 86 -4.39 -7.26 -14.07
N ARG A 87 -3.79 -8.21 -13.33
CA ARG A 87 -3.96 -8.34 -11.89
C ARG A 87 -2.97 -7.50 -11.07
N VAL A 88 -2.01 -6.85 -11.71
CA VAL A 88 -1.15 -5.83 -11.11
C VAL A 88 -1.91 -4.51 -11.15
N VAL A 89 -2.28 -3.98 -10.00
CA VAL A 89 -3.17 -2.81 -9.86
C VAL A 89 -2.47 -1.54 -9.40
N ALA A 90 -1.20 -1.61 -9.04
CA ALA A 90 -0.40 -0.45 -8.64
C ALA A 90 1.08 -0.65 -8.94
N ILE A 91 1.81 0.45 -9.06
CA ILE A 91 3.28 0.50 -9.04
C ILE A 91 3.69 0.81 -7.60
N GLY A 92 4.24 -0.16 -6.91
CA GLY A 92 4.55 -0.09 -5.48
C GLY A 92 5.04 -1.43 -4.90
N GLU A 93 5.74 -1.35 -3.73
CA GLU A 93 6.05 -0.09 -3.06
C GLU A 93 7.39 0.48 -3.52
N THR A 94 7.41 1.77 -3.70
CA THR A 94 8.58 2.54 -4.10
C THR A 94 8.59 3.85 -3.32
N GLY A 95 9.67 4.61 -3.37
CA GLY A 95 9.77 5.87 -2.65
C GLY A 95 11.12 6.04 -1.99
N LEU A 96 11.13 6.56 -0.75
CA LEU A 96 12.36 6.86 -0.03
C LEU A 96 12.31 6.32 1.40
N ASP A 97 13.44 5.76 1.85
CA ASP A 97 13.68 5.32 3.22
C ASP A 97 15.04 5.84 3.69
N TYR A 98 15.03 6.84 4.54
CA TYR A 98 16.25 7.45 5.08
C TYR A 98 16.62 6.93 6.46
N TYR A 99 15.81 6.02 6.98
CA TYR A 99 16.10 5.34 8.24
C TYR A 99 17.13 4.22 8.07
N TRP A 100 17.00 3.41 6.98
CA TRP A 100 17.91 2.31 6.70
C TRP A 100 19.01 2.70 5.72
N ASP A 101 20.25 2.28 5.99
CA ASP A 101 21.44 2.56 5.17
C ASP A 101 21.77 1.41 4.19
N TYR A 102 20.75 0.84 3.54
CA TYR A 102 20.94 -0.27 2.59
C TYR A 102 21.12 0.20 1.14
N SER A 103 20.64 1.35 0.81
CA SER A 103 20.78 2.00 -0.51
C SER A 103 21.10 3.47 -0.34
N PRO A 104 22.08 4.05 -1.08
CA PRO A 104 22.34 5.48 -1.04
C PRO A 104 21.12 6.32 -1.43
N LYS A 105 20.97 7.50 -0.84
CA LYS A 105 19.80 8.38 -1.05
C LYS A 105 19.61 8.77 -2.52
N ASP A 106 20.66 9.11 -3.22
CA ASP A 106 20.64 9.48 -4.64
C ASP A 106 20.18 8.30 -5.52
N VAL A 107 20.57 7.07 -5.17
CA VAL A 107 20.14 5.85 -5.86
C VAL A 107 18.65 5.59 -5.61
N GLN A 108 18.18 5.79 -4.37
CA GLN A 108 16.75 5.71 -4.02
C GLN A 108 15.93 6.74 -4.81
N GLN A 109 16.36 8.02 -4.82
CA GLN A 109 15.70 9.10 -5.55
C GLN A 109 15.64 8.83 -7.06
N ALA A 110 16.73 8.37 -7.66
CA ALA A 110 16.74 8.00 -9.07
C ALA A 110 15.80 6.84 -9.40
N ALA A 111 15.69 5.85 -8.52
CA ALA A 111 14.74 4.76 -8.66
C ALA A 111 13.29 5.23 -8.48
N PHE A 112 13.03 6.10 -7.51
CA PHE A 112 11.70 6.68 -7.27
C PHE A 112 11.20 7.46 -8.48
N ARG A 113 12.02 8.35 -9.06
CA ARG A 113 11.70 9.08 -10.30
C ARG A 113 11.35 8.13 -11.45
N TRP A 114 12.09 7.04 -11.59
CA TRP A 114 11.81 6.02 -12.59
C TRP A 114 10.47 5.32 -12.38
N HIS A 115 10.07 5.04 -11.14
CA HIS A 115 8.78 4.42 -10.83
C HIS A 115 7.61 5.40 -11.02
N ILE A 116 7.79 6.69 -10.73
CA ILE A 116 6.82 7.74 -11.06
C ILE A 116 6.53 7.73 -12.56
N GLU A 117 7.56 7.72 -13.38
CA GLU A 117 7.41 7.67 -14.82
C GLU A 117 6.74 6.37 -15.30
N LEU A 118 7.11 5.21 -14.72
CA LEU A 118 6.45 3.94 -15.04
C LEU A 118 4.97 3.98 -14.69
N SER A 119 4.60 4.49 -13.51
CA SER A 119 3.21 4.63 -13.07
C SER A 119 2.39 5.44 -14.09
N LYS A 120 2.93 6.59 -14.56
CA LYS A 120 2.30 7.40 -15.61
C LYS A 120 2.15 6.65 -16.93
N GLN A 121 3.19 5.92 -17.36
CA GLN A 121 3.18 5.16 -18.60
C GLN A 121 2.14 4.05 -18.64
N VAL A 122 1.89 3.39 -17.49
CA VAL A 122 0.93 2.29 -17.41
C VAL A 122 -0.45 2.72 -16.91
N GLY A 123 -0.60 3.97 -16.47
CA GLY A 123 -1.86 4.51 -15.95
C GLY A 123 -2.33 3.86 -14.64
N LYS A 124 -1.39 3.35 -13.83
CA LYS A 124 -1.69 2.69 -12.55
C LYS A 124 -1.28 3.54 -11.36
N PRO A 125 -1.96 3.47 -10.21
CA PRO A 125 -1.58 4.18 -8.99
C PRO A 125 -0.13 3.97 -8.61
N LEU A 126 0.51 5.02 -8.08
CA LEU A 126 1.82 4.95 -7.45
C LEU A 126 1.64 4.76 -5.94
N MET A 127 2.19 3.69 -5.39
CA MET A 127 2.13 3.38 -3.95
C MET A 127 3.50 3.66 -3.33
N ILE A 128 3.54 4.62 -2.43
CA ILE A 128 4.77 5.23 -1.90
C ILE A 128 5.07 4.75 -0.49
N HIS A 129 6.29 4.23 -0.31
CA HIS A 129 6.97 4.10 0.95
C HIS A 129 7.69 5.40 1.30
N ASP A 130 7.43 5.93 2.48
CA ASP A 130 8.02 7.17 2.96
C ASP A 130 8.43 7.04 4.44
N ARG A 131 9.73 6.97 4.68
CA ARG A 131 10.28 6.88 6.03
C ARG A 131 11.42 7.86 6.23
N ASP A 132 11.22 8.84 7.12
CA ASP A 132 12.18 9.91 7.43
C ASP A 132 12.60 10.72 6.17
N ALA A 133 11.71 10.84 5.15
CA ALA A 133 12.02 11.40 3.84
C ALA A 133 10.90 12.28 3.25
N HIS A 134 9.93 12.70 4.07
CA HIS A 134 8.69 13.36 3.66
C HIS A 134 8.89 14.53 2.67
N ASP A 135 9.80 15.45 2.97
CA ASP A 135 10.04 16.62 2.13
C ASP A 135 10.62 16.25 0.76
N ASP A 136 11.58 15.30 0.71
CA ASP A 136 12.17 14.84 -0.53
C ASP A 136 11.15 14.06 -1.39
N VAL A 137 10.27 13.25 -0.77
CA VAL A 137 9.19 12.55 -1.47
C VAL A 137 8.25 13.54 -2.15
N LEU A 138 7.78 14.55 -1.40
CA LEU A 138 6.86 15.56 -1.93
C LEU A 138 7.54 16.45 -2.98
N SER A 139 8.82 16.84 -2.78
CA SER A 139 9.59 17.61 -3.76
C SER A 139 9.76 16.85 -5.07
N ILE A 140 10.10 15.56 -5.01
CA ILE A 140 10.27 14.74 -6.21
C ILE A 140 8.93 14.55 -6.95
N LEU A 141 7.82 14.39 -6.24
CA LEU A 141 6.50 14.32 -6.87
C LEU A 141 6.15 15.63 -7.61
N ASP A 142 6.48 16.78 -7.03
CA ASP A 142 6.26 18.09 -7.64
C ASP A 142 7.17 18.28 -8.87
N GLU A 143 8.46 17.94 -8.76
CA GLU A 143 9.45 18.07 -9.83
C GLU A 143 9.13 17.19 -11.05
N GLU A 144 8.77 15.93 -10.81
CA GLU A 144 8.45 14.97 -11.88
C GLU A 144 7.02 15.13 -12.43
N GLY A 145 6.14 15.82 -11.70
CA GLY A 145 4.70 15.82 -11.92
C GLY A 145 4.10 14.48 -11.48
N ALA A 146 3.31 14.53 -10.41
CA ALA A 146 2.72 13.33 -9.81
C ALA A 146 1.82 12.57 -10.80
N PRO A 147 1.74 11.22 -10.72
CA PRO A 147 0.72 10.45 -11.41
C PRO A 147 -0.70 10.84 -10.96
N GLU A 148 -1.72 10.47 -11.74
CA GLU A 148 -3.13 10.76 -11.42
C GLU A 148 -3.54 10.27 -10.03
N LYS A 149 -3.01 9.12 -9.60
CA LYS A 149 -3.32 8.50 -8.30
C LYS A 149 -2.03 8.21 -7.55
N VAL A 150 -1.84 8.87 -6.43
CA VAL A 150 -0.70 8.67 -5.51
C VAL A 150 -1.23 8.19 -4.18
N ILE A 151 -0.64 7.11 -3.66
CA ILE A 151 -0.98 6.48 -2.39
C ILE A 151 0.25 6.56 -1.48
N PHE A 152 0.15 7.21 -0.35
CA PHE A 152 1.12 7.06 0.74
C PHE A 152 0.69 5.85 1.57
N HIS A 153 1.38 4.71 1.38
CA HIS A 153 1.13 3.54 2.19
C HIS A 153 1.70 3.74 3.59
N CYS A 154 1.15 3.06 4.58
CA CYS A 154 1.57 3.14 5.98
C CYS A 154 1.90 4.58 6.41
N PHE A 155 0.99 5.52 6.10
CA PHE A 155 1.21 6.95 6.31
C PHE A 155 1.79 7.20 7.70
N SER A 156 2.92 7.91 7.76
CA SER A 156 3.70 8.15 8.98
C SER A 156 3.91 9.63 9.31
N GLY A 157 3.34 10.53 8.49
CA GLY A 157 3.37 11.98 8.70
C GLY A 157 2.40 12.46 9.79
N ASP A 158 2.46 13.75 10.05
CA ASP A 158 1.54 14.45 10.93
C ASP A 158 0.34 15.06 10.18
N ALA A 159 -0.47 15.85 10.90
CA ALA A 159 -1.64 16.51 10.32
C ALA A 159 -1.28 17.58 9.26
N GLU A 160 -0.13 18.23 9.36
CA GLU A 160 0.33 19.22 8.39
C GLU A 160 0.70 18.53 7.07
N MET A 161 1.48 17.47 7.12
CA MET A 161 1.79 16.65 5.95
C MET A 161 0.51 16.05 5.35
N ALA A 162 -0.40 15.53 6.19
CA ALA A 162 -1.69 15.00 5.71
C ALA A 162 -2.49 16.07 4.96
N ALA A 163 -2.55 17.31 5.46
CA ALA A 163 -3.24 18.40 4.78
C ALA A 163 -2.62 18.70 3.41
N ARG A 164 -1.29 18.74 3.28
CA ARG A 164 -0.59 18.91 1.99
C ARG A 164 -0.95 17.78 1.01
N CYS A 165 -0.96 16.53 1.47
CA CYS A 165 -1.35 15.38 0.64
C CYS A 165 -2.82 15.44 0.23
N ILE A 166 -3.73 15.86 1.13
CA ILE A 166 -5.16 16.02 0.85
C ILE A 166 -5.38 17.08 -0.24
N ASP A 167 -4.73 18.24 -0.12
CA ASP A 167 -4.84 19.33 -1.09
C ASP A 167 -4.30 18.93 -2.48
N ALA A 168 -3.25 18.09 -2.50
CA ALA A 168 -2.69 17.51 -3.72
C ALA A 168 -3.57 16.37 -4.32
N GLY A 169 -4.63 15.95 -3.64
CA GLY A 169 -5.51 14.87 -4.11
C GLY A 169 -4.97 13.45 -3.85
N TYR A 170 -3.94 13.30 -3.01
CA TYR A 170 -3.32 12.00 -2.71
C TYR A 170 -4.16 11.19 -1.74
N PHE A 171 -3.94 9.87 -1.74
CA PHE A 171 -4.61 8.91 -0.86
C PHE A 171 -3.65 8.53 0.27
N LEU A 172 -4.17 8.49 1.49
CA LEU A 172 -3.41 8.13 2.68
C LEU A 172 -3.93 6.82 3.25
N SER A 173 -3.06 5.83 3.36
CA SER A 173 -3.39 4.52 3.89
C SER A 173 -2.86 4.35 5.30
N PHE A 174 -3.72 3.88 6.21
CA PHE A 174 -3.39 3.73 7.62
C PHE A 174 -3.32 2.26 8.02
N ALA A 175 -2.17 1.89 8.58
CA ALA A 175 -1.88 0.56 9.10
C ALA A 175 -2.02 0.47 10.63
N GLY A 176 -1.67 -0.67 11.20
CA GLY A 176 -1.75 -0.94 12.64
C GLY A 176 -1.20 0.13 13.58
N PRO A 177 -0.12 0.87 13.25
CA PRO A 177 0.43 1.93 14.12
C PRO A 177 -0.57 3.00 14.55
N VAL A 178 -1.61 3.31 13.76
CA VAL A 178 -2.63 4.27 14.16
C VAL A 178 -3.35 3.87 15.46
N THR A 179 -3.36 2.57 15.79
CA THR A 179 -3.98 2.03 17.01
C THR A 179 -3.08 2.16 18.25
N PHE A 180 -1.82 2.61 18.09
CA PHE A 180 -0.88 2.68 19.21
C PHE A 180 -1.14 3.92 20.06
N ARG A 181 -1.08 3.76 21.40
CA ARG A 181 -1.40 4.84 22.35
C ARG A 181 -0.54 6.09 22.21
N ASN A 182 0.69 5.93 21.74
CA ASN A 182 1.67 7.01 21.55
C ASN A 182 1.68 7.59 20.12
N ALA A 183 0.78 7.18 19.24
CA ALA A 183 0.72 7.63 17.85
C ALA A 183 -0.21 8.85 17.67
N LEU A 184 -0.12 9.85 18.57
CA LEU A 184 -1.06 10.98 18.62
C LEU A 184 -1.07 11.80 17.33
N SER A 185 0.10 12.14 16.77
CA SER A 185 0.19 12.89 15.51
C SER A 185 -0.44 12.13 14.33
N LEU A 186 -0.20 10.82 14.27
CA LEU A 186 -0.80 9.96 13.25
C LEU A 186 -2.33 9.87 13.39
N GLN A 187 -2.83 9.83 14.63
CA GLN A 187 -4.27 9.83 14.91
C GLN A 187 -4.91 11.16 14.53
N GLU A 188 -4.24 12.29 14.75
CA GLU A 188 -4.69 13.60 14.30
C GLU A 188 -4.76 13.66 12.77
N ALA A 189 -3.73 13.18 12.07
CA ALA A 189 -3.75 13.04 10.62
C ALA A 189 -4.94 12.18 10.16
N ALA A 190 -5.16 11.02 10.78
CA ALA A 190 -6.27 10.12 10.42
C ALA A 190 -7.65 10.74 10.62
N ARG A 191 -7.81 11.72 11.51
CA ARG A 191 -9.10 12.43 11.71
C ARG A 191 -9.44 13.36 10.57
N ILE A 192 -8.45 14.02 9.95
CA ILE A 192 -8.67 15.06 8.96
C ILE A 192 -8.79 14.53 7.53
N VAL A 193 -8.29 13.32 7.25
CA VAL A 193 -8.33 12.74 5.89
C VAL A 193 -9.77 12.49 5.46
N PRO A 194 -10.24 13.07 4.33
CA PRO A 194 -11.58 12.79 3.81
C PRO A 194 -11.73 11.31 3.45
N GLU A 195 -12.92 10.73 3.66
CA GLU A 195 -13.18 9.31 3.37
C GLU A 195 -12.82 8.93 1.92
N ARG A 196 -13.05 9.84 0.98
CA ARG A 196 -12.70 9.63 -0.43
C ARG A 196 -11.19 9.55 -0.71
N GLN A 197 -10.33 9.88 0.26
CA GLN A 197 -8.87 9.80 0.18
C GLN A 197 -8.28 8.87 1.24
N LEU A 198 -9.14 8.21 2.03
CA LEU A 198 -8.73 7.30 3.10
C LEU A 198 -8.67 5.87 2.59
N LEU A 199 -7.54 5.23 2.83
CA LEU A 199 -7.32 3.80 2.65
C LEU A 199 -6.92 3.16 3.98
N VAL A 200 -7.03 1.85 4.05
CA VAL A 200 -6.60 1.03 5.19
C VAL A 200 -5.83 -0.18 4.71
N GLU A 201 -4.88 -0.61 5.52
CA GLU A 201 -4.01 -1.73 5.20
C GLU A 201 -3.52 -2.44 6.46
N THR A 202 -2.95 -3.63 6.29
CA THR A 202 -2.29 -4.34 7.39
C THR A 202 -0.80 -4.13 7.42
N ASP A 203 -0.15 -4.00 6.27
CA ASP A 203 1.29 -4.11 6.09
C ASP A 203 1.83 -5.43 6.70
N ALA A 204 1.01 -6.49 6.63
CA ALA A 204 1.36 -7.78 7.20
C ALA A 204 2.54 -8.41 6.44
N PRO A 205 3.47 -9.09 7.15
CA PRO A 205 3.41 -9.55 8.55
C PRO A 205 3.84 -8.52 9.61
N PHE A 206 4.11 -7.28 9.23
CA PHE A 206 4.58 -6.21 10.09
C PHE A 206 3.43 -5.48 10.78
N LEU A 207 3.75 -4.59 11.72
CA LEU A 207 2.90 -3.51 12.25
C LEU A 207 1.54 -3.96 12.82
N THR A 208 1.48 -5.12 13.46
CA THR A 208 0.26 -5.68 14.04
C THR A 208 -0.48 -4.66 14.93
N PRO A 209 -1.80 -4.42 14.69
CA PRO A 209 -2.58 -3.47 15.47
C PRO A 209 -2.80 -3.92 16.91
N GLN A 210 -3.17 -2.98 17.80
CA GLN A 210 -3.70 -3.31 19.11
C GLN A 210 -5.03 -4.08 18.97
N PRO A 211 -5.32 -5.05 19.88
CA PRO A 211 -4.52 -5.40 21.07
C PRO A 211 -3.42 -6.44 20.81
N TYR A 212 -3.17 -6.81 19.55
CA TYR A 212 -2.29 -7.93 19.20
C TYR A 212 -0.85 -7.52 18.87
N ARG A 213 -0.46 -6.28 19.16
CA ARG A 213 0.91 -5.79 18.95
C ARG A 213 1.95 -6.79 19.49
N GLY A 214 2.97 -7.11 18.65
CA GLY A 214 4.03 -8.07 18.98
C GLY A 214 3.70 -9.53 18.63
N ARG A 215 2.52 -9.80 18.06
CA ARG A 215 2.18 -11.09 17.46
C ARG A 215 2.31 -11.00 15.93
N PRO A 216 2.38 -12.14 15.20
CA PRO A 216 2.31 -12.14 13.75
C PRO A 216 1.07 -11.40 13.23
N ASN A 217 1.24 -10.62 12.17
CA ASN A 217 0.17 -9.94 11.47
C ASN A 217 -0.25 -10.74 10.23
N GLU A 218 -1.53 -10.69 9.91
CA GLU A 218 -2.11 -11.23 8.67
C GLU A 218 -3.24 -10.30 8.19
N PRO A 219 -3.69 -10.40 6.93
CA PRO A 219 -4.77 -9.56 6.39
C PRO A 219 -6.06 -9.51 7.23
N TYR A 220 -6.43 -10.57 7.94
CA TYR A 220 -7.60 -10.56 8.83
C TYR A 220 -7.50 -9.53 9.97
N CYS A 221 -6.29 -9.08 10.31
CA CYS A 221 -6.09 -8.08 11.35
C CYS A 221 -6.56 -6.67 10.92
N LEU A 222 -6.82 -6.44 9.65
CA LEU A 222 -7.37 -5.17 9.13
C LEU A 222 -8.61 -4.71 9.91
N ALA A 223 -9.45 -5.67 10.31
CA ALA A 223 -10.67 -5.40 11.06
C ALA A 223 -10.43 -4.62 12.37
N TYR A 224 -9.27 -4.79 13.01
CA TYR A 224 -8.92 -4.05 14.24
C TYR A 224 -8.52 -2.60 13.93
N THR A 225 -7.77 -2.37 12.85
CA THR A 225 -7.41 -1.03 12.38
C THR A 225 -8.66 -0.25 12.00
N VAL A 226 -9.57 -0.85 11.22
CA VAL A 226 -10.82 -0.20 10.81
C VAL A 226 -11.73 0.11 12.01
N ARG A 227 -11.86 -0.82 12.98
CA ARG A 227 -12.63 -0.56 14.20
C ARG A 227 -12.08 0.63 14.99
N TYR A 228 -10.77 0.68 15.16
CA TYR A 228 -10.12 1.80 15.85
C TYR A 228 -10.32 3.13 15.12
N LEU A 229 -10.14 3.15 13.81
CA LEU A 229 -10.35 4.36 12.99
C LEU A 229 -11.81 4.84 13.03
N ALA A 230 -12.78 3.92 13.04
CA ALA A 230 -14.20 4.26 13.18
C ALA A 230 -14.49 4.95 14.52
N GLU A 231 -13.98 4.39 15.63
CA GLU A 231 -14.08 4.99 16.97
C GLU A 231 -13.37 6.38 16.99
N LEU A 232 -12.15 6.47 16.46
CA LEU A 232 -11.36 7.69 16.39
C LEU A 232 -12.09 8.82 15.64
N ARG A 233 -12.85 8.49 14.61
CA ARG A 233 -13.57 9.42 13.73
C ARG A 233 -15.02 9.64 14.15
N GLY A 234 -15.52 8.91 15.14
CA GLY A 234 -16.90 9.03 15.63
C GLY A 234 -17.96 8.54 14.65
N VAL A 235 -17.63 7.56 13.79
CA VAL A 235 -18.54 6.93 12.81
C VAL A 235 -18.72 5.45 13.13
N SER A 236 -19.73 4.82 12.54
CA SER A 236 -19.88 3.38 12.71
C SER A 236 -18.84 2.60 11.90
N VAL A 237 -18.50 1.40 12.37
CA VAL A 237 -17.57 0.49 11.66
C VAL A 237 -18.08 0.17 10.26
N SER A 238 -19.38 0.02 10.08
CA SER A 238 -20.02 -0.27 8.79
C SER A 238 -19.87 0.88 7.80
N GLU A 239 -20.10 2.12 8.26
CA GLU A 239 -19.93 3.34 7.43
C GLU A 239 -18.48 3.48 6.99
N LEU A 240 -17.52 3.39 7.92
CA LEU A 240 -16.11 3.49 7.56
C LEU A 240 -15.67 2.36 6.62
N ALA A 241 -16.05 1.11 6.91
CA ALA A 241 -15.71 -0.03 6.06
C ALA A 241 -16.25 0.15 4.63
N SER A 242 -17.46 0.67 4.48
CA SER A 242 -18.04 0.97 3.16
C SER A 242 -17.28 2.07 2.44
N ALA A 243 -16.92 3.15 3.14
CA ALA A 243 -16.22 4.29 2.58
C ALA A 243 -14.79 3.91 2.09
N VAL A 244 -14.01 3.21 2.94
CA VAL A 244 -12.64 2.79 2.56
C VAL A 244 -12.66 1.74 1.47
N ASN A 245 -13.68 0.86 1.43
CA ASN A 245 -13.85 -0.10 0.34
C ASN A 245 -14.12 0.60 -0.99
N ALA A 246 -15.06 1.56 -1.03
CA ALA A 246 -15.35 2.34 -2.22
C ALA A 246 -14.13 3.14 -2.70
N THR A 247 -13.34 3.68 -1.77
CA THR A 247 -12.10 4.39 -2.09
C THR A 247 -11.07 3.42 -2.71
N ALA A 248 -10.85 2.25 -2.14
CA ALA A 248 -9.93 1.25 -2.66
C ALA A 248 -10.36 0.75 -4.05
N GLU A 249 -11.66 0.47 -4.25
CA GLU A 249 -12.19 0.06 -5.55
C GLU A 249 -11.94 1.11 -6.64
N ARG A 250 -12.17 2.39 -6.33
CA ARG A 250 -11.91 3.50 -7.25
C ARG A 250 -10.42 3.69 -7.55
N VAL A 251 -9.58 3.60 -6.53
CA VAL A 251 -8.14 3.83 -6.66
C VAL A 251 -7.49 2.73 -7.48
N PHE A 252 -7.74 1.47 -7.15
CA PHE A 252 -7.12 0.30 -7.78
C PHE A 252 -7.90 -0.22 -9.00
N GLY A 253 -9.08 0.33 -9.29
CA GLY A 253 -9.90 -0.17 -10.41
C GLY A 253 -10.45 -1.58 -10.17
N LEU A 254 -10.83 -1.92 -8.92
CA LEU A 254 -11.30 -3.25 -8.54
C LEU A 254 -12.80 -3.47 -8.80
N GLY A 255 -13.47 -2.59 -9.51
CA GLY A 255 -14.87 -2.74 -9.89
C GLY A 255 -15.08 -4.04 -10.66
N HIS A 256 -16.23 -4.68 -10.49
CA HIS A 256 -16.64 -5.83 -11.28
C HIS A 256 -16.55 -5.41 -12.75
N SER A 257 -15.70 -6.07 -13.53
CA SER A 257 -15.86 -6.07 -14.96
C SER A 257 -17.26 -6.64 -15.23
N GLU A 258 -18.23 -5.77 -15.54
CA GLU A 258 -19.46 -6.22 -16.15
C GLU A 258 -19.03 -7.07 -17.34
N GLN A 259 -19.33 -8.35 -17.26
CA GLN A 259 -19.14 -9.28 -18.37
C GLN A 259 -20.04 -8.76 -19.50
N SER A 260 -19.40 -8.15 -20.49
CA SER A 260 -20.02 -7.83 -21.77
C SER A 260 -20.03 -9.05 -22.65
#